data_f7cb2c786270f8203276c52d1cff5070
#
_entry.id   f7cb2c786270f8203276c52d1cff5070
#
_cell.length_a   1.000
_cell.length_b   1.000
_cell.length_c   1.000
_cell.angle_alpha   90.00
_cell.angle_beta   90.00
_cell.angle_gamma   90.00
#
_symmetry.space_group_name_H-M   'P 1'
#
loop_
_entity.id
_entity.type
_entity.pdbx_description
1 polymer ?
#
loop_
_entity_poly.entity_id
_entity_poly.type
_entity_poly.pdbx_seq_one_letter_code
_entity_poly.pdbx_strand_id
1 'polypeptide(L)'
;MKPSLFISLIIFNAFKCFCQTPDAESIVEGIQSSAYFGNAVSHAGDVNGDGYDDVIVGAYMYDNGQINEGVAYIFHGSEFGINTSPALILECNQASANFGASVSTAGDINNDGFDDVIVGANFFDNGQSNEGRAFVYLGSLTGINPIPNATLECDVVGANFGIAVSNAGDINADGFDDVIVGANLSVKAYVYLGSSDGIDTVETATLSNFQGNSQFGFSVSDAGDVNADGFDDVIIGAYKFDGEGLNSDGGIAYLYHGNALGLITSPATILEEGFYSTYFGYSTSGAGDVNNDGFDDVIVGEYQADF
;
A
#
# COMPACT_ATOMS: atom_id res chain seq x y z
N MET A 1 -23.72 -22.84 -0.92
CA MET A 1 -23.27 -22.20 -2.16
C MET A 1 -22.60 -20.90 -1.74
N LYS A 2 -21.30 -20.77 -1.88
CA LYS A 2 -20.61 -19.51 -1.59
C LYS A 2 -20.92 -18.55 -2.74
N PRO A 3 -21.33 -17.28 -2.50
CA PRO A 3 -21.49 -16.33 -3.57
C PRO A 3 -20.12 -15.91 -4.12
N SER A 4 -19.96 -16.00 -5.43
CA SER A 4 -18.79 -15.51 -6.12
C SER A 4 -18.83 -13.99 -6.21
N LEU A 5 -17.75 -13.34 -5.77
CA LEU A 5 -17.55 -11.92 -5.91
C LEU A 5 -17.37 -11.59 -7.40
N PHE A 6 -18.28 -10.83 -7.99
CA PHE A 6 -18.10 -10.27 -9.34
C PHE A 6 -17.66 -8.81 -9.21
N ILE A 7 -16.39 -8.54 -9.54
CA ILE A 7 -15.92 -7.18 -9.76
C ILE A 7 -16.21 -6.84 -11.21
N SER A 8 -17.17 -5.96 -11.46
CA SER A 8 -17.45 -5.42 -12.81
C SER A 8 -16.75 -4.08 -12.96
N LEU A 9 -15.70 -4.05 -13.80
CA LEU A 9 -15.00 -2.82 -14.15
C LEU A 9 -15.83 -2.05 -15.17
N ILE A 10 -16.44 -0.94 -14.75
CA ILE A 10 -17.04 0.05 -15.66
C ILE A 10 -16.18 1.32 -15.60
N ILE A 11 -15.52 1.63 -16.72
CA ILE A 11 -14.71 2.83 -16.90
C ILE A 11 -15.64 4.05 -17.07
N PHE A 12 -15.93 4.73 -15.97
CA PHE A 12 -16.31 6.15 -15.92
C PHE A 12 -16.08 6.65 -14.47
N ASN A 13 -15.04 7.42 -14.24
CA ASN A 13 -14.74 8.38 -13.15
C ASN A 13 -15.46 8.25 -11.78
N ALA A 14 -15.94 7.08 -11.41
CA ALA A 14 -16.42 6.76 -10.08
C ALA A 14 -16.04 5.33 -9.77
N PHE A 15 -15.13 5.13 -8.83
CA PHE A 15 -14.91 3.81 -8.23
C PHE A 15 -16.11 3.55 -7.30
N LYS A 16 -16.73 2.38 -7.41
CA LYS A 16 -17.78 1.95 -6.52
C LYS A 16 -17.21 0.89 -5.58
N CYS A 17 -17.17 1.19 -4.29
CA CYS A 17 -16.94 0.17 -3.27
C CYS A 17 -18.27 -0.48 -2.95
N PHE A 18 -18.37 -1.81 -3.10
CA PHE A 18 -19.58 -2.59 -2.76
C PHE A 18 -19.30 -3.35 -1.47
N CYS A 19 -20.02 -3.01 -0.41
CA CYS A 19 -20.12 -3.85 0.78
C CYS A 19 -21.38 -4.72 0.66
N GLN A 20 -21.25 -6.05 0.64
CA GLN A 20 -22.36 -6.97 0.48
C GLN A 20 -22.69 -7.65 1.81
N THR A 21 -23.63 -7.05 2.57
CA THR A 21 -24.56 -7.85 3.38
C THR A 21 -25.75 -8.24 2.48
N PRO A 22 -26.53 -9.30 2.77
CA PRO A 22 -27.64 -9.70 1.89
C PRO A 22 -28.63 -8.59 1.52
N ASP A 23 -28.63 -7.48 2.25
CA ASP A 23 -29.60 -6.39 2.12
C ASP A 23 -28.96 -4.96 2.12
N ALA A 24 -27.62 -4.81 2.14
CA ALA A 24 -26.97 -3.50 2.18
C ALA A 24 -25.89 -3.37 1.08
N GLU A 25 -26.05 -2.38 0.23
CA GLU A 25 -25.08 -1.95 -0.77
C GLU A 25 -24.70 -0.50 -0.47
N SER A 26 -23.41 -0.26 -0.14
CA SER A 26 -22.88 1.09 0.06
C SER A 26 -22.05 1.50 -1.15
N ILE A 27 -22.33 2.70 -1.68
CA ILE A 27 -21.56 3.29 -2.78
C ILE A 27 -21.03 4.62 -2.29
N VAL A 28 -19.70 4.79 -2.39
CA VAL A 28 -19.04 6.07 -2.16
C VAL A 28 -18.58 6.66 -3.49
N GLU A 29 -18.77 7.97 -3.66
CA GLU A 29 -18.46 8.66 -4.91
C GLU A 29 -17.63 9.91 -4.63
N GLY A 30 -16.64 10.17 -5.51
CA GLY A 30 -15.88 11.41 -5.48
C GLY A 30 -16.73 12.61 -5.91
N ILE A 31 -16.54 13.73 -5.23
CA ILE A 31 -17.32 14.97 -5.46
C ILE A 31 -16.67 15.92 -6.49
N GLN A 32 -15.40 15.70 -6.85
CA GLN A 32 -14.68 16.52 -7.84
C GLN A 32 -14.35 15.70 -9.08
N SER A 33 -14.73 16.24 -10.26
CA SER A 33 -14.38 15.61 -11.54
C SER A 33 -12.87 15.64 -11.77
N SER A 34 -12.34 14.58 -12.37
CA SER A 34 -10.90 14.42 -12.66
C SER A 34 -9.97 14.36 -11.44
N ALA A 35 -10.51 14.21 -10.22
CA ALA A 35 -9.72 14.01 -9.01
C ALA A 35 -9.14 12.60 -8.88
N TYR A 36 -9.56 11.67 -9.75
CA TYR A 36 -9.18 10.25 -9.70
C TYR A 36 -9.53 9.58 -8.36
N PHE A 37 -10.69 9.93 -7.78
CA PHE A 37 -11.22 9.25 -6.60
C PHE A 37 -11.31 7.74 -6.83
N GLY A 38 -10.77 6.95 -5.90
CA GLY A 38 -10.74 5.49 -5.99
C GLY A 38 -9.62 4.94 -6.87
N ASN A 39 -8.62 5.75 -7.27
CA ASN A 39 -7.41 5.23 -7.91
C ASN A 39 -6.60 4.33 -6.98
N ALA A 40 -6.56 4.66 -5.71
CA ALA A 40 -6.04 3.84 -4.63
C ALA A 40 -7.16 3.60 -3.61
N VAL A 41 -7.34 2.36 -3.20
CA VAL A 41 -8.33 1.94 -2.19
C VAL A 41 -7.74 0.83 -1.34
N SER A 42 -8.01 0.86 -0.04
CA SER A 42 -7.62 -0.20 0.89
C SER A 42 -8.62 -0.29 2.02
N HIS A 43 -8.65 -1.42 2.71
CA HIS A 43 -9.17 -1.44 4.07
C HIS A 43 -8.25 -0.57 4.95
N ALA A 44 -8.79 0.05 5.97
CA ALA A 44 -8.04 0.84 6.94
C ALA A 44 -7.91 0.11 8.29
N GLY A 45 -8.56 -1.06 8.42
CA GLY A 45 -8.78 -1.73 9.70
C GLY A 45 -9.82 -1.01 10.55
N ASP A 46 -9.90 -1.32 11.83
CA ASP A 46 -10.78 -0.67 12.80
C ASP A 46 -10.07 0.54 13.44
N VAL A 47 -10.02 1.66 12.70
CA VAL A 47 -9.25 2.85 13.13
C VAL A 47 -9.90 3.59 14.31
N ASN A 48 -11.14 3.21 14.70
CA ASN A 48 -11.90 3.88 15.75
C ASN A 48 -12.30 2.97 16.92
N GLY A 49 -12.00 1.65 16.84
CA GLY A 49 -12.25 0.66 17.88
C GLY A 49 -13.73 0.34 18.08
N ASP A 50 -14.56 0.52 17.05
CA ASP A 50 -16.00 0.25 17.14
C ASP A 50 -16.40 -1.19 16.75
N GLY A 51 -15.44 -2.00 16.29
CA GLY A 51 -15.57 -3.39 15.90
C GLY A 51 -15.98 -3.60 14.44
N TYR A 52 -15.92 -2.57 13.62
CA TYR A 52 -16.16 -2.63 12.18
C TYR A 52 -14.95 -2.08 11.43
N ASP A 53 -14.47 -2.84 10.43
CA ASP A 53 -13.38 -2.38 9.59
C ASP A 53 -13.77 -1.13 8.79
N ASP A 54 -12.84 -0.20 8.68
CA ASP A 54 -12.94 1.07 7.99
C ASP A 54 -12.28 1.00 6.61
N VAL A 55 -12.45 2.05 5.80
CA VAL A 55 -11.95 2.11 4.43
C VAL A 55 -11.23 3.43 4.18
N ILE A 56 -10.08 3.36 3.49
CA ILE A 56 -9.35 4.51 3.00
C ILE A 56 -9.37 4.56 1.48
N VAL A 57 -9.63 5.77 0.92
CA VAL A 57 -9.74 5.99 -0.52
C VAL A 57 -8.94 7.22 -0.93
N GLY A 58 -8.02 7.08 -1.87
CA GLY A 58 -7.23 8.16 -2.43
C GLY A 58 -7.90 8.86 -3.61
N ALA A 59 -7.59 10.16 -3.75
CA ALA A 59 -7.98 11.00 -4.88
C ALA A 59 -6.82 11.96 -5.20
N TYR A 60 -5.78 11.46 -5.84
CA TYR A 60 -4.46 12.10 -5.92
C TYR A 60 -4.41 13.38 -6.76
N MET A 61 -5.43 13.68 -7.58
CA MET A 61 -5.55 14.93 -8.31
C MET A 61 -6.68 15.82 -7.78
N TYR A 62 -7.09 15.63 -6.53
CA TYR A 62 -8.08 16.51 -5.90
C TYR A 62 -7.46 17.88 -5.63
N ASP A 63 -8.21 18.95 -5.95
CA ASP A 63 -7.86 20.32 -5.66
C ASP A 63 -8.56 20.74 -4.35
N ASN A 64 -7.83 20.86 -3.24
CA ASN A 64 -8.31 21.30 -1.94
C ASN A 64 -7.63 22.60 -1.49
N GLY A 65 -7.73 23.62 -2.32
CA GLY A 65 -7.03 24.89 -2.12
C GLY A 65 -5.79 25.04 -2.99
N GLN A 66 -5.16 23.93 -3.36
CA GLN A 66 -4.00 23.86 -4.24
C GLN A 66 -4.27 22.91 -5.42
N ILE A 67 -3.61 23.13 -6.55
CA ILE A 67 -3.84 22.33 -7.76
C ILE A 67 -3.17 20.96 -7.60
N ASN A 68 -3.94 19.88 -7.80
CA ASN A 68 -3.47 18.49 -7.76
C ASN A 68 -2.68 18.16 -6.47
N GLU A 69 -3.06 18.76 -5.34
CA GLU A 69 -2.43 18.40 -4.07
C GLU A 69 -2.76 16.96 -3.67
N GLY A 70 -3.98 16.52 -4.00
CA GLY A 70 -4.53 15.23 -3.65
C GLY A 70 -5.05 15.16 -2.21
N VAL A 71 -5.92 14.19 -1.97
CA VAL A 71 -6.49 13.89 -0.65
C VAL A 71 -6.67 12.39 -0.46
N ALA A 72 -6.78 11.96 0.80
CA ALA A 72 -7.26 10.63 1.18
C ALA A 72 -8.49 10.77 2.08
N TYR A 73 -9.50 9.94 1.81
CA TYR A 73 -10.76 9.90 2.54
C TYR A 73 -10.81 8.67 3.45
N ILE A 74 -11.19 8.87 4.70
CA ILE A 74 -11.51 7.79 5.64
C ILE A 74 -13.03 7.66 5.72
N PHE A 75 -13.54 6.43 5.55
CA PHE A 75 -14.96 6.10 5.70
C PHE A 75 -15.09 5.02 6.76
N HIS A 76 -15.85 5.31 7.82
CA HIS A 76 -16.08 4.33 8.87
C HIS A 76 -17.06 3.24 8.43
N GLY A 77 -16.78 2.02 8.86
CA GLY A 77 -17.67 0.87 8.79
C GLY A 77 -18.82 1.00 9.78
N SER A 78 -19.78 0.09 9.69
CA SER A 78 -20.90 -0.04 10.63
C SER A 78 -21.64 -1.37 10.39
N GLU A 79 -22.57 -1.73 11.27
CA GLU A 79 -23.48 -2.88 11.08
C GLU A 79 -24.31 -2.82 9.77
N PHE A 80 -24.40 -1.64 9.13
CA PHE A 80 -25.11 -1.44 7.87
C PHE A 80 -24.17 -1.34 6.64
N GLY A 81 -22.86 -1.55 6.81
CA GLY A 81 -21.83 -1.37 5.81
C GLY A 81 -21.10 -0.04 5.97
N ILE A 82 -20.44 0.41 4.90
CA ILE A 82 -19.62 1.63 4.91
C ILE A 82 -20.50 2.87 4.96
N ASN A 83 -20.22 3.81 5.87
CA ASN A 83 -20.84 5.13 5.89
C ASN A 83 -20.47 5.88 4.60
N THR A 84 -21.48 6.43 3.90
CA THR A 84 -21.25 7.09 2.59
C THR A 84 -20.72 8.52 2.68
N SER A 85 -20.67 9.10 3.90
CA SER A 85 -20.02 10.36 4.17
C SER A 85 -18.65 10.10 4.79
N PRO A 86 -17.57 10.73 4.29
CA PRO A 86 -16.26 10.53 4.89
C PRO A 86 -16.24 11.03 6.33
N ALA A 87 -15.61 10.24 7.20
CA ALA A 87 -15.35 10.63 8.60
C ALA A 87 -14.24 11.69 8.67
N LEU A 88 -13.24 11.57 7.77
CA LEU A 88 -12.10 12.47 7.70
C LEU A 88 -11.60 12.59 6.26
N ILE A 89 -11.03 13.76 5.93
CA ILE A 89 -10.27 14.01 4.71
C ILE A 89 -8.87 14.44 5.14
N LEU A 90 -7.86 13.70 4.68
CA LEU A 90 -6.45 13.98 4.91
C LEU A 90 -5.86 14.66 3.69
N GLU A 91 -4.91 15.59 3.91
CA GLU A 91 -4.21 16.36 2.87
C GLU A 91 -2.79 16.71 3.30
N CYS A 92 -1.92 17.05 2.36
CA CYS A 92 -0.54 17.47 2.67
C CYS A 92 -0.25 18.94 2.39
N ASN A 93 -1.21 19.71 1.88
CA ASN A 93 -1.12 21.15 1.59
C ASN A 93 0.04 21.53 0.65
N GLN A 94 0.39 20.66 -0.31
CA GLN A 94 1.39 20.97 -1.32
C GLN A 94 0.84 20.72 -2.74
N ALA A 95 0.89 21.74 -3.59
CA ALA A 95 0.45 21.64 -4.97
C ALA A 95 1.23 20.54 -5.72
N SER A 96 0.52 19.75 -6.51
CA SER A 96 1.07 18.67 -7.33
C SER A 96 1.81 17.56 -6.57
N ALA A 97 1.59 17.43 -5.27
CA ALA A 97 2.19 16.38 -4.44
C ALA A 97 1.62 14.98 -4.71
N ASN A 98 0.40 14.92 -5.30
CA ASN A 98 -0.34 13.69 -5.51
C ASN A 98 -0.59 12.90 -4.22
N PHE A 99 -0.95 13.57 -3.12
CA PHE A 99 -1.30 12.90 -1.87
C PHE A 99 -2.50 11.96 -2.08
N GLY A 100 -2.43 10.75 -1.56
CA GLY A 100 -3.42 9.71 -1.84
C GLY A 100 -3.20 8.96 -3.17
N ALA A 101 -2.01 9.09 -3.79
CA ALA A 101 -1.62 8.27 -4.94
C ALA A 101 -1.57 6.78 -4.57
N SER A 102 -1.15 6.47 -3.36
CA SER A 102 -1.23 5.16 -2.71
C SER A 102 -1.78 5.33 -1.29
N VAL A 103 -2.56 4.36 -0.83
CA VAL A 103 -3.14 4.31 0.52
C VAL A 103 -3.16 2.87 1.01
N SER A 104 -2.95 2.67 2.30
CA SER A 104 -3.05 1.35 2.93
C SER A 104 -3.41 1.49 4.41
N THR A 105 -3.89 0.40 5.03
CA THR A 105 -3.69 0.22 6.46
C THR A 105 -2.19 0.19 6.74
N ALA A 106 -1.79 0.61 7.92
CA ALA A 106 -0.45 0.42 8.47
C ALA A 106 -0.44 -0.70 9.53
N GLY A 107 -1.64 -1.27 9.84
CA GLY A 107 -1.85 -2.13 10.99
C GLY A 107 -1.85 -1.33 12.29
N ASP A 108 -1.71 -1.98 13.43
CA ASP A 108 -1.56 -1.35 14.75
C ASP A 108 -0.06 -1.17 15.06
N ILE A 109 0.54 -0.13 14.47
CA ILE A 109 2.00 0.12 14.54
C ILE A 109 2.49 0.50 15.94
N ASN A 110 1.56 0.82 16.87
CA ASN A 110 1.91 1.24 18.23
C ASN A 110 1.31 0.33 19.32
N ASN A 111 0.57 -0.72 18.90
CA ASN A 111 -0.10 -1.71 19.75
C ASN A 111 -1.03 -1.06 20.80
N ASP A 112 -1.81 -0.03 20.38
CA ASP A 112 -2.78 0.65 21.22
C ASP A 112 -4.22 0.13 21.05
N GLY A 113 -4.43 -0.78 20.10
CA GLY A 113 -5.69 -1.45 19.80
C GLY A 113 -6.55 -0.73 18.77
N PHE A 114 -6.00 0.24 18.05
CA PHE A 114 -6.60 0.90 16.90
C PHE A 114 -5.70 0.72 15.68
N ASP A 115 -6.29 0.36 14.56
CA ASP A 115 -5.52 0.29 13.31
C ASP A 115 -5.13 1.70 12.82
N ASP A 116 -3.98 1.78 12.17
CA ASP A 116 -3.35 2.99 11.67
C ASP A 116 -3.37 3.02 10.14
N VAL A 117 -3.09 4.17 9.53
CA VAL A 117 -3.06 4.27 8.07
C VAL A 117 -1.81 4.96 7.55
N ILE A 118 -1.40 4.57 6.34
CA ILE A 118 -0.30 5.18 5.60
C ILE A 118 -0.78 5.70 4.24
N VAL A 119 -0.32 6.90 3.88
CA VAL A 119 -0.70 7.59 2.63
C VAL A 119 0.54 8.07 1.91
N GLY A 120 0.69 7.71 0.64
CA GLY A 120 1.77 8.19 -0.21
C GLY A 120 1.43 9.47 -0.97
N ALA A 121 2.45 10.32 -1.14
CA ALA A 121 2.44 11.54 -1.95
C ALA A 121 3.71 11.56 -2.81
N ASN A 122 3.68 10.79 -3.90
CA ASN A 122 4.87 10.40 -4.65
C ASN A 122 5.58 11.54 -5.41
N PHE A 123 4.97 12.73 -5.49
CA PHE A 123 5.59 13.94 -6.06
C PHE A 123 5.76 15.05 -5.02
N PHE A 124 5.70 14.73 -3.73
CA PHE A 124 5.99 15.70 -2.68
C PHE A 124 7.43 16.20 -2.77
N ASP A 125 7.62 17.51 -2.60
CA ASP A 125 8.93 18.18 -2.59
C ASP A 125 9.29 18.56 -1.14
N ASN A 126 10.40 18.04 -0.61
CA ASN A 126 10.93 18.41 0.70
C ASN A 126 12.45 18.65 0.66
N GLY A 127 12.85 19.65 -0.12
CA GLY A 127 14.27 19.95 -0.36
C GLY A 127 14.78 19.43 -1.70
N GLN A 128 14.30 18.28 -2.16
CA GLN A 128 14.52 17.72 -3.49
C GLN A 128 13.22 17.72 -4.29
N SER A 129 13.34 17.84 -5.61
CA SER A 129 12.17 17.82 -6.49
C SER A 129 11.67 16.40 -6.73
N ASN A 130 10.37 16.20 -6.55
CA ASN A 130 9.68 14.92 -6.76
C ASN A 130 10.37 13.76 -6.01
N GLU A 131 10.91 14.02 -4.83
CA GLU A 131 11.47 12.94 -4.01
C GLU A 131 10.37 12.00 -3.53
N GLY A 132 9.20 12.56 -3.23
CA GLY A 132 8.05 11.88 -2.68
C GLY A 132 8.13 11.72 -1.16
N ARG A 133 6.97 11.44 -0.56
CA ARG A 133 6.82 11.27 0.89
C ARG A 133 5.70 10.30 1.21
N ALA A 134 5.81 9.59 2.33
CA ALA A 134 4.71 8.85 2.93
C ALA A 134 4.35 9.48 4.30
N PHE A 135 3.07 9.46 4.63
CA PHE A 135 2.50 10.03 5.85
C PHE A 135 1.81 8.92 6.63
N VAL A 136 2.15 8.76 7.89
CA VAL A 136 1.58 7.77 8.79
C VAL A 136 0.69 8.47 9.81
N TYR A 137 -0.54 7.97 9.99
CA TYR A 137 -1.55 8.55 10.88
C TYR A 137 -2.06 7.49 11.84
N LEU A 138 -2.11 7.84 13.12
CA LEU A 138 -2.60 6.93 14.16
C LEU A 138 -4.13 6.95 14.28
N GLY A 139 -4.68 5.77 14.49
CA GLY A 139 -6.05 5.55 14.92
C GLY A 139 -6.26 5.99 16.37
N SER A 140 -7.49 6.08 16.80
CA SER A 140 -7.87 6.37 18.18
C SER A 140 -9.36 6.17 18.37
N LEU A 141 -9.83 6.17 19.61
CA LEU A 141 -11.28 6.10 19.93
C LEU A 141 -12.16 7.11 19.16
N THR A 142 -11.59 8.14 18.56
CA THR A 142 -12.31 9.14 17.75
C THR A 142 -12.03 9.02 16.26
N GLY A 143 -11.38 7.92 15.83
CA GLY A 143 -10.91 7.69 14.48
C GLY A 143 -9.49 8.23 14.26
N ILE A 144 -9.10 8.36 12.99
CA ILE A 144 -7.76 8.80 12.60
C ILE A 144 -7.46 10.22 13.09
N ASN A 145 -6.28 10.40 13.71
CA ASN A 145 -5.75 11.71 14.05
C ASN A 145 -5.33 12.45 12.76
N PRO A 146 -5.86 13.65 12.46
CA PRO A 146 -5.52 14.37 11.23
C PRO A 146 -4.08 14.89 11.16
N ILE A 147 -3.33 14.82 12.27
CA ILE A 147 -1.92 15.20 12.32
C ILE A 147 -1.09 13.93 12.14
N PRO A 148 -0.22 13.84 11.12
CA PRO A 148 0.59 12.64 10.95
C PRO A 148 1.48 12.38 12.17
N ASN A 149 1.53 11.13 12.61
CA ASN A 149 2.48 10.66 13.62
C ASN A 149 3.92 10.78 13.10
N ALA A 150 4.12 10.36 11.85
CA ALA A 150 5.40 10.42 11.19
C ALA A 150 5.26 10.79 9.71
N THR A 151 6.35 11.33 9.15
CA THR A 151 6.55 11.49 7.71
C THR A 151 7.83 10.81 7.31
N LEU A 152 7.76 9.96 6.30
CA LEU A 152 8.86 9.14 5.80
C LEU A 152 9.31 9.65 4.44
N GLU A 153 10.62 9.71 4.22
CA GLU A 153 11.23 10.19 2.97
C GLU A 153 12.60 9.54 2.74
N CYS A 154 13.13 9.63 1.53
CA CYS A 154 14.40 9.00 1.19
C CYS A 154 15.50 9.99 0.75
N ASP A 155 15.23 11.31 0.73
CA ASP A 155 16.15 12.38 0.35
C ASP A 155 16.81 12.22 -1.05
N VAL A 156 16.09 11.56 -1.98
CA VAL A 156 16.60 11.30 -3.35
C VAL A 156 15.74 12.03 -4.39
N VAL A 157 16.36 12.93 -5.15
CA VAL A 157 15.69 13.66 -6.24
C VAL A 157 15.01 12.71 -7.21
N GLY A 158 13.71 12.91 -7.43
CA GLY A 158 12.93 12.14 -8.40
C GLY A 158 12.74 10.67 -8.03
N ALA A 159 12.88 10.29 -6.77
CA ALA A 159 12.77 8.90 -6.32
C ALA A 159 11.37 8.32 -6.48
N ASN A 160 10.34 9.20 -6.48
CA ASN A 160 8.95 8.77 -6.49
C ASN A 160 8.58 7.95 -5.22
N PHE A 161 9.18 8.31 -4.06
CA PHE A 161 8.93 7.66 -2.78
C PHE A 161 7.45 7.79 -2.39
N GLY A 162 6.84 6.72 -1.90
CA GLY A 162 5.41 6.69 -1.63
C GLY A 162 4.54 6.43 -2.88
N ILE A 163 5.12 5.95 -4.00
CA ILE A 163 4.33 5.45 -5.14
C ILE A 163 3.50 4.23 -4.76
N ALA A 164 4.00 3.41 -3.86
CA ALA A 164 3.31 2.31 -3.22
C ALA A 164 3.62 2.34 -1.73
N VAL A 165 2.61 2.10 -0.90
CA VAL A 165 2.71 1.97 0.55
C VAL A 165 1.90 0.77 1.00
N SER A 166 2.36 0.07 2.02
CA SER A 166 1.64 -1.06 2.61
C SER A 166 2.03 -1.25 4.07
N ASN A 167 1.14 -1.89 4.84
CA ASN A 167 1.54 -2.67 6.00
C ASN A 167 2.56 -3.72 5.55
N ALA A 168 3.50 -4.06 6.40
CA ALA A 168 4.49 -5.13 6.21
C ALA A 168 4.27 -6.30 7.21
N GLY A 169 3.23 -6.21 8.05
CA GLY A 169 3.03 -7.10 9.20
C GLY A 169 4.06 -6.85 10.30
N ASP A 170 4.14 -7.74 11.26
CA ASP A 170 5.16 -7.73 12.32
C ASP A 170 6.39 -8.56 11.87
N ILE A 171 7.24 -7.92 11.02
CA ILE A 171 8.37 -8.61 10.38
C ILE A 171 9.48 -9.02 11.35
N ASN A 172 9.42 -8.53 12.60
CA ASN A 172 10.44 -8.81 13.61
C ASN A 172 9.88 -9.52 14.86
N ALA A 173 8.56 -9.77 14.91
CA ALA A 173 7.81 -10.40 15.99
C ALA A 173 7.96 -9.67 17.34
N ASP A 174 7.98 -8.32 17.33
CA ASP A 174 8.06 -7.51 18.54
C ASP A 174 6.69 -7.02 19.05
N GLY A 175 5.62 -7.29 18.29
CA GLY A 175 4.24 -7.01 18.63
C GLY A 175 3.73 -5.67 18.11
N PHE A 176 4.47 -4.99 17.25
CA PHE A 176 4.10 -3.78 16.53
C PHE A 176 4.09 -4.07 15.03
N ASP A 177 3.06 -3.64 14.31
CA ASP A 177 3.06 -3.75 12.86
C ASP A 177 4.06 -2.78 12.24
N ASP A 178 4.65 -3.18 11.11
CA ASP A 178 5.69 -2.46 10.38
C ASP A 178 5.14 -1.95 9.05
N VAL A 179 5.87 -1.04 8.36
CA VAL A 179 5.44 -0.55 7.06
C VAL A 179 6.53 -0.62 6.00
N ILE A 180 6.11 -0.80 4.74
CA ILE A 180 6.98 -0.79 3.58
C ILE A 180 6.56 0.30 2.59
N VAL A 181 7.53 1.03 2.04
CA VAL A 181 7.33 2.14 1.10
C VAL A 181 8.18 1.94 -0.14
N GLY A 182 7.55 1.94 -1.30
CA GLY A 182 8.20 1.86 -2.60
C GLY A 182 8.68 3.22 -3.13
N ALA A 183 9.82 3.21 -3.84
CA ALA A 183 10.43 4.35 -4.52
C ALA A 183 10.98 3.89 -5.87
N ASN A 184 10.09 3.58 -6.80
CA ASN A 184 10.36 2.84 -8.02
C ASN A 184 11.34 3.51 -8.98
N LEU A 185 11.42 4.84 -9.01
CA LEU A 185 12.37 5.56 -9.88
C LEU A 185 13.79 5.59 -9.28
N SER A 186 13.93 5.40 -7.97
CA SER A 186 15.21 5.09 -7.33
C SER A 186 15.53 3.59 -7.30
N VAL A 187 14.59 2.74 -7.78
CA VAL A 187 14.71 1.26 -7.82
C VAL A 187 14.91 0.69 -6.42
N LYS A 188 14.13 1.18 -5.47
CA LYS A 188 14.21 0.83 -4.05
C LYS A 188 12.85 0.65 -3.40
N ALA A 189 12.85 -0.07 -2.28
CA ALA A 189 11.81 -0.07 -1.28
C ALA A 189 12.46 0.08 0.11
N TYR A 190 11.75 0.70 1.03
CA TYR A 190 12.21 1.03 2.38
C TYR A 190 11.26 0.46 3.40
N VAL A 191 11.82 -0.10 4.47
CA VAL A 191 11.08 -0.74 5.55
C VAL A 191 11.33 0.02 6.84
N TYR A 192 10.26 0.30 7.59
CA TYR A 192 10.27 1.04 8.84
C TYR A 192 9.55 0.24 9.91
N LEU A 193 10.13 0.16 11.10
CA LEU A 193 9.56 -0.59 12.21
C LEU A 193 8.57 0.24 13.04
N GLY A 194 7.53 -0.43 13.50
CA GLY A 194 6.61 0.07 14.50
C GLY A 194 7.25 0.10 15.89
N SER A 195 6.67 0.86 16.80
CA SER A 195 7.09 0.95 18.18
C SER A 195 5.99 1.58 19.04
N SER A 196 6.09 1.51 20.36
CA SER A 196 5.11 2.14 21.28
C SER A 196 4.90 3.65 21.07
N ASP A 197 5.76 4.33 20.33
CA ASP A 197 5.65 5.74 19.99
C ASP A 197 5.08 5.97 18.56
N GLY A 198 4.76 4.90 17.84
CA GLY A 198 4.37 4.84 16.44
C GLY A 198 5.51 4.38 15.54
N ILE A 199 5.55 4.81 14.28
CA ILE A 199 6.54 4.35 13.32
C ILE A 199 7.90 5.06 13.49
N ASP A 200 8.99 4.29 13.46
CA ASP A 200 10.35 4.84 13.40
C ASP A 200 10.57 5.55 12.07
N THR A 201 11.19 6.74 12.10
CA THR A 201 11.45 7.53 10.87
C THR A 201 12.78 7.20 10.20
N VAL A 202 13.56 6.29 10.77
CA VAL A 202 14.80 5.76 10.20
C VAL A 202 14.50 4.37 9.66
N GLU A 203 14.75 4.18 8.38
CA GLU A 203 14.56 2.89 7.74
C GLU A 203 15.42 1.79 8.38
N THR A 204 14.81 0.66 8.70
CA THR A 204 15.53 -0.52 9.20
C THR A 204 16.16 -1.32 8.07
N ALA A 205 15.55 -1.27 6.88
CA ALA A 205 16.08 -1.91 5.69
C ALA A 205 15.81 -1.08 4.43
N THR A 206 16.80 -1.06 3.53
CA THR A 206 16.66 -0.57 2.16
C THR A 206 16.86 -1.74 1.20
N LEU A 207 15.81 -2.08 0.45
CA LEU A 207 15.81 -3.14 -0.54
C LEU A 207 16.00 -2.55 -1.93
N SER A 208 16.72 -3.26 -2.79
CA SER A 208 16.95 -2.82 -4.18
C SER A 208 17.29 -4.01 -5.07
N ASN A 209 17.05 -3.84 -6.37
CA ASN A 209 17.66 -4.68 -7.37
C ASN A 209 18.73 -3.92 -8.18
N PHE A 210 19.53 -4.64 -8.97
CA PHE A 210 20.66 -4.06 -9.70
C PHE A 210 20.28 -3.52 -11.09
N GLN A 211 19.03 -3.65 -11.53
CA GLN A 211 18.59 -3.20 -12.85
C GLN A 211 17.89 -1.85 -12.78
N GLY A 212 18.53 -0.80 -13.26
CA GLY A 212 18.13 0.60 -13.09
C GLY A 212 16.77 1.02 -13.64
N ASN A 213 16.16 0.26 -14.55
CA ASN A 213 14.83 0.57 -15.13
C ASN A 213 13.76 -0.43 -14.74
N SER A 214 14.04 -1.36 -13.84
CA SER A 214 13.14 -2.46 -13.48
C SER A 214 11.83 -2.03 -12.83
N GLN A 215 11.74 -0.79 -12.36
CA GLN A 215 10.62 -0.28 -11.56
C GLN A 215 10.43 -1.09 -10.25
N PHE A 216 11.50 -1.60 -9.65
CA PHE A 216 11.46 -2.25 -8.33
C PHE A 216 10.88 -1.30 -7.28
N GLY A 217 9.94 -1.78 -6.47
CA GLY A 217 9.21 -0.97 -5.51
C GLY A 217 7.98 -0.24 -6.12
N PHE A 218 7.57 -0.56 -7.36
CA PHE A 218 6.33 -0.06 -7.93
C PHE A 218 5.10 -0.65 -7.26
N SER A 219 5.15 -1.89 -6.84
CA SER A 219 4.19 -2.53 -5.93
C SER A 219 4.93 -3.12 -4.75
N VAL A 220 4.38 -2.95 -3.57
CA VAL A 220 4.87 -3.51 -2.31
C VAL A 220 3.69 -4.00 -1.50
N SER A 221 3.84 -5.09 -0.77
CA SER A 221 2.81 -5.62 0.12
C SER A 221 3.41 -6.48 1.21
N ASP A 222 2.70 -6.57 2.32
CA ASP A 222 2.75 -7.70 3.22
C ASP A 222 2.51 -9.01 2.45
N ALA A 223 3.21 -10.07 2.82
CA ALA A 223 3.05 -11.42 2.26
C ALA A 223 2.52 -12.41 3.31
N GLY A 224 2.38 -11.98 4.58
CA GLY A 224 2.17 -12.86 5.72
C GLY A 224 3.40 -13.73 6.01
N ASP A 225 3.25 -14.70 6.89
CA ASP A 225 4.31 -15.66 7.24
C ASP A 225 4.34 -16.82 6.23
N VAL A 226 4.97 -16.60 5.04
CA VAL A 226 4.98 -17.58 3.94
C VAL A 226 5.87 -18.80 4.23
N ASN A 227 6.66 -18.77 5.29
CA ASN A 227 7.58 -19.85 5.63
C ASN A 227 7.27 -20.50 7.01
N ALA A 228 6.27 -20.00 7.73
CA ALA A 228 5.80 -20.43 9.05
C ALA A 228 6.91 -20.37 10.14
N ASP A 229 7.76 -19.31 10.09
CA ASP A 229 8.82 -19.11 11.08
C ASP A 229 8.44 -18.12 12.20
N GLY A 230 7.26 -17.50 12.10
CA GLY A 230 6.68 -16.59 13.07
C GLY A 230 7.04 -15.12 12.87
N PHE A 231 7.59 -14.76 11.72
CA PHE A 231 7.85 -13.40 11.26
C PHE A 231 7.09 -13.16 9.95
N ASP A 232 6.44 -12.03 9.83
CA ASP A 232 5.79 -11.67 8.57
C ASP A 232 6.85 -11.35 7.49
N ASP A 233 6.48 -11.62 6.24
CA ASP A 233 7.33 -11.50 5.07
C ASP A 233 6.79 -10.39 4.14
N VAL A 234 7.59 -9.92 3.18
CA VAL A 234 7.14 -8.90 2.22
C VAL A 234 7.39 -9.31 0.77
N ILE A 235 6.51 -8.86 -0.11
CA ILE A 235 6.63 -9.06 -1.55
C ILE A 235 6.74 -7.73 -2.29
N ILE A 236 7.66 -7.64 -3.26
CA ILE A 236 7.96 -6.42 -4.01
C ILE A 236 7.99 -6.72 -5.50
N GLY A 237 7.22 -5.96 -6.28
CA GLY A 237 7.19 -6.06 -7.73
C GLY A 237 8.22 -5.17 -8.43
N ALA A 238 8.72 -5.68 -9.57
CA ALA A 238 9.62 -4.98 -10.49
C ALA A 238 9.17 -5.26 -11.94
N TYR A 239 8.03 -4.69 -12.32
CA TYR A 239 7.29 -5.06 -13.53
C TYR A 239 8.00 -4.78 -14.86
N LYS A 240 9.08 -3.99 -14.85
CA LYS A 240 9.94 -3.74 -16.00
C LYS A 240 11.31 -4.38 -15.89
N PHE A 241 11.44 -5.42 -15.09
CA PHE A 241 12.68 -6.17 -15.05
C PHE A 241 12.90 -6.93 -16.37
N ASP A 242 14.09 -6.77 -16.96
CA ASP A 242 14.51 -7.52 -18.13
C ASP A 242 15.18 -8.83 -17.70
N GLY A 243 14.55 -9.97 -17.97
CA GLY A 243 15.12 -11.29 -17.71
C GLY A 243 16.36 -11.60 -18.55
N GLU A 244 17.10 -12.66 -18.18
CA GLU A 244 18.24 -13.13 -18.98
C GLU A 244 17.78 -13.60 -20.37
N GLY A 245 18.29 -12.95 -21.42
CA GLY A 245 18.21 -13.49 -22.76
C GLY A 245 17.25 -12.86 -23.74
N LEU A 246 16.97 -11.54 -23.68
CA LEU A 246 16.24 -10.75 -24.69
C LEU A 246 14.84 -10.24 -24.28
N ASN A 247 14.42 -10.39 -23.07
CA ASN A 247 13.05 -10.03 -22.69
C ASN A 247 13.03 -8.60 -22.17
N SER A 248 12.55 -7.67 -22.96
CA SER A 248 12.23 -6.36 -22.44
C SER A 248 10.93 -6.44 -21.65
N ASP A 249 10.95 -5.89 -20.41
CA ASP A 249 9.79 -5.70 -19.56
C ASP A 249 9.00 -7.00 -19.23
N GLY A 250 9.66 -8.14 -19.04
CA GLY A 250 9.02 -9.37 -18.57
C GLY A 250 8.47 -9.22 -17.16
N GLY A 251 9.22 -8.53 -16.32
CA GLY A 251 8.88 -8.29 -14.93
C GLY A 251 9.14 -9.49 -14.01
N ILE A 252 9.34 -9.18 -12.75
CA ILE A 252 9.52 -10.18 -11.66
C ILE A 252 8.94 -9.65 -10.36
N ALA A 253 8.73 -10.56 -9.40
CA ALA A 253 8.46 -10.20 -8.01
C ALA A 253 9.50 -10.84 -7.08
N TYR A 254 9.83 -10.15 -6.01
CA TYR A 254 10.81 -10.57 -5.02
C TYR A 254 10.12 -10.78 -3.67
N LEU A 255 10.36 -11.92 -3.05
CA LEU A 255 9.93 -12.24 -1.70
C LEU A 255 11.11 -12.09 -0.75
N TYR A 256 10.91 -11.44 0.40
CA TYR A 256 11.90 -11.23 1.45
C TYR A 256 11.34 -11.70 2.78
N HIS A 257 12.13 -12.49 3.53
CA HIS A 257 11.72 -13.01 4.83
C HIS A 257 12.05 -12.04 5.96
N GLY A 258 11.12 -11.95 6.92
CA GLY A 258 11.31 -11.33 8.21
C GLY A 258 12.28 -12.10 9.10
N ASN A 259 12.71 -11.51 10.18
CA ASN A 259 13.47 -12.13 11.25
C ASN A 259 13.57 -11.20 12.48
N ALA A 260 14.01 -11.70 13.62
CA ALA A 260 14.12 -10.94 14.88
C ALA A 260 14.93 -9.62 14.85
N LEU A 261 15.53 -9.24 13.72
CA LEU A 261 16.24 -7.97 13.52
C LEU A 261 15.56 -7.07 12.47
N GLY A 262 14.39 -7.47 11.99
CA GLY A 262 13.66 -6.85 10.88
C GLY A 262 13.69 -7.74 9.64
N LEU A 263 14.06 -7.21 8.46
CA LEU A 263 13.97 -7.92 7.20
C LEU A 263 15.34 -8.43 6.70
N ILE A 264 15.37 -9.65 6.14
CA ILE A 264 16.54 -10.17 5.41
C ILE A 264 16.63 -9.47 4.06
N THR A 265 17.67 -8.68 3.81
CA THR A 265 17.79 -7.82 2.63
C THR A 265 18.19 -8.55 1.33
N SER A 266 18.45 -9.86 1.39
CA SER A 266 18.58 -10.70 0.20
C SER A 266 17.26 -11.41 -0.07
N PRO A 267 16.75 -11.41 -1.31
CA PRO A 267 15.47 -12.07 -1.59
C PRO A 267 15.56 -13.58 -1.30
N ALA A 268 14.54 -14.09 -0.65
CA ALA A 268 14.36 -15.52 -0.37
C ALA A 268 13.94 -16.26 -1.64
N THR A 269 13.06 -15.62 -2.42
CA THR A 269 12.51 -16.17 -3.66
C THR A 269 12.35 -15.08 -4.71
N ILE A 270 12.60 -15.42 -5.96
CA ILE A 270 12.31 -14.59 -7.14
C ILE A 270 11.23 -15.31 -7.93
N LEU A 271 10.12 -14.64 -8.17
CA LEU A 271 8.99 -15.14 -8.95
C LEU A 271 9.05 -14.49 -10.34
N GLU A 272 9.06 -15.33 -11.40
CA GLU A 272 9.09 -14.90 -12.79
C GLU A 272 8.29 -15.87 -13.67
N GLU A 273 7.62 -15.38 -14.69
CA GLU A 273 6.92 -16.24 -15.66
C GLU A 273 7.74 -16.55 -16.93
N GLY A 274 8.76 -15.77 -17.22
CA GLY A 274 9.66 -16.01 -18.37
C GLY A 274 9.10 -15.64 -19.74
N PHE A 275 7.98 -14.90 -19.81
CA PHE A 275 7.39 -14.39 -21.05
C PHE A 275 7.83 -12.94 -21.35
N TYR A 276 7.63 -12.50 -22.61
CA TYR A 276 8.06 -11.18 -23.08
C TYR A 276 6.98 -10.11 -22.81
N SER A 277 7.39 -8.97 -22.26
CA SER A 277 6.56 -7.77 -22.12
C SER A 277 5.22 -8.00 -21.40
N THR A 278 5.21 -8.88 -20.41
CA THR A 278 3.99 -9.23 -19.67
C THR A 278 3.77 -8.33 -18.47
N TYR A 279 4.81 -7.63 -18.01
CA TYR A 279 4.80 -6.79 -16.81
C TYR A 279 4.40 -7.56 -15.54
N PHE A 280 4.92 -8.77 -15.37
CA PHE A 280 4.74 -9.56 -14.15
C PHE A 280 5.28 -8.79 -12.92
N GLY A 281 4.56 -8.79 -11.81
CA GLY A 281 4.89 -7.96 -10.65
C GLY A 281 4.37 -6.51 -10.75
N TYR A 282 3.44 -6.23 -11.69
CA TYR A 282 2.75 -4.92 -11.74
C TYR A 282 1.92 -4.68 -10.47
N SER A 283 1.33 -5.71 -9.91
CA SER A 283 0.68 -5.71 -8.60
C SER A 283 1.10 -6.95 -7.81
N THR A 284 1.26 -6.78 -6.50
CA THR A 284 1.60 -7.84 -5.55
C THR A 284 0.70 -7.73 -4.33
N SER A 285 0.34 -8.86 -3.73
CA SER A 285 -0.40 -8.89 -2.46
C SER A 285 -0.17 -10.22 -1.75
N GLY A 286 -0.19 -10.21 -0.43
CA GLY A 286 -0.49 -11.42 0.34
C GLY A 286 -1.90 -11.90 0.05
N ALA A 287 -2.13 -13.18 0.18
CA ALA A 287 -3.41 -13.83 -0.06
C ALA A 287 -3.89 -14.62 1.17
N GLY A 288 -3.09 -14.64 2.25
CA GLY A 288 -3.26 -15.50 3.40
C GLY A 288 -3.13 -16.97 3.03
N ASP A 289 -3.32 -17.87 3.97
CA ASP A 289 -3.29 -19.34 3.73
C ASP A 289 -4.52 -19.79 2.96
N VAL A 290 -4.50 -19.69 1.61
CA VAL A 290 -5.66 -20.00 0.74
C VAL A 290 -5.93 -21.50 0.61
N ASN A 291 -4.96 -22.34 0.92
CA ASN A 291 -5.05 -23.79 0.78
C ASN A 291 -5.11 -24.52 2.14
N ASN A 292 -4.94 -23.79 3.26
CA ASN A 292 -4.94 -24.26 4.64
C ASN A 292 -3.82 -25.28 4.93
N ASP A 293 -2.60 -24.99 4.41
CA ASP A 293 -1.43 -25.82 4.66
C ASP A 293 -0.50 -25.28 5.77
N GLY A 294 -0.82 -24.10 6.32
CA GLY A 294 -0.11 -23.46 7.42
C GLY A 294 0.97 -22.48 6.97
N PHE A 295 1.02 -22.15 5.69
CA PHE A 295 1.89 -21.14 5.10
C PHE A 295 1.01 -20.09 4.39
N ASP A 296 1.31 -18.82 4.56
CA ASP A 296 0.63 -17.79 3.82
C ASP A 296 1.03 -17.81 2.33
N ASP A 297 0.08 -17.52 1.48
CA ASP A 297 0.25 -17.51 0.03
C ASP A 297 0.35 -16.08 -0.52
N VAL A 298 0.97 -15.91 -1.69
CA VAL A 298 1.08 -14.62 -2.37
C VAL A 298 0.42 -14.65 -3.75
N ILE A 299 -0.08 -13.50 -4.19
CA ILE A 299 -0.61 -13.31 -5.53
C ILE A 299 0.16 -12.21 -6.25
N VAL A 300 0.54 -12.48 -7.51
CA VAL A 300 1.26 -11.54 -8.37
C VAL A 300 0.46 -11.32 -9.65
N GLY A 301 0.23 -10.06 -9.97
CA GLY A 301 -0.49 -9.68 -11.18
C GLY A 301 0.42 -9.38 -12.34
N GLU A 302 -0.06 -9.75 -13.54
CA GLU A 302 0.53 -9.52 -14.84
C GLU A 302 -0.37 -8.58 -15.65
N TYR A 303 0.18 -7.47 -16.17
CA TYR A 303 -0.65 -6.41 -16.77
C TYR A 303 -0.95 -6.66 -18.26
N GLN A 304 -0.06 -7.33 -19.01
CA GLN A 304 -0.18 -7.58 -20.45
C GLN A 304 0.10 -9.06 -20.78
N ALA A 305 -0.74 -9.97 -20.29
CA ALA A 305 -0.68 -11.37 -20.73
C ALA A 305 -1.32 -11.51 -22.12
N ASP A 306 -0.52 -11.70 -23.16
CA ASP A 306 -0.99 -12.12 -24.47
C ASP A 306 -0.98 -13.65 -24.55
N PHE A 307 -2.17 -14.27 -24.60
CA PHE A 307 -2.39 -15.72 -24.76
C PHE A 307 -2.52 -16.10 -26.23
#